data_bc31ff89f8700d25bd06f02d60c0db83
#
_entry.id   bc31ff89f8700d25bd06f02d60c0db83
#
_cell.length_a   1.000
_cell.length_b   1.000
_cell.length_c   1.000
_cell.angle_alpha   90.00
_cell.angle_beta   90.00
_cell.angle_gamma   90.00
#
_symmetry.space_group_name_H-M   'P 1'
#
loop_
_entity.id
_entity.type
_entity.pdbx_description
1 polymer ?
#
loop_
_entity_poly.entity_id
_entity_poly.type
_entity_poly.pdbx_seq_one_letter_code
_entity_poly.pdbx_strand_id
1 'polypeptide(L)'
;MAVLVSISSSKITRRQFAKAALAGAAGLALYAGEVERHFLEVSHSDVYLPGLHGAFDGMRIAQLSDIHLDVYTEPFFLHHAVDRINQLNPDAVLLTGDFVTGIKGSHRLPALGRFTDATAWQCAGILKKLQCPLRYAVLGNHDVHVGAEAVVEALTDNGITLLRNAYSPIERGGGRFWLVGLDDPLEGNPDPDLAIPASVRNIPHEPVVLMCHGPDYVDDLLTFPGGQSVSLMLSGHTHGGQIRLPFIGPLALPTLGKKYVEGWFRFGKLQLHVNRGLGTVGVPFRFDCPPEISLLTLHAS
;
A
#
# COMPACT_ATOMS: atom_id res chain seq x y z
N MET A 1 37.42 -39.29 42.73
CA MET A 1 37.72 -37.85 42.83
C MET A 1 36.78 -37.12 41.90
N ALA A 2 35.71 -36.53 42.44
CA ALA A 2 34.75 -35.75 41.67
C ALA A 2 35.18 -34.27 41.71
N VAL A 3 35.48 -33.70 40.52
CA VAL A 3 35.81 -32.26 40.40
C VAL A 3 34.50 -31.49 40.35
N LEU A 4 34.18 -30.83 41.43
CA LEU A 4 33.07 -29.87 41.51
C LEU A 4 33.49 -28.59 40.75
N VAL A 5 32.95 -28.38 39.53
CA VAL A 5 33.06 -27.12 38.82
C VAL A 5 32.11 -26.12 39.49
N SER A 6 32.67 -25.19 40.27
CA SER A 6 31.94 -24.05 40.85
C SER A 6 31.59 -23.07 39.74
N ILE A 7 30.32 -23.03 39.33
CA ILE A 7 29.79 -21.99 38.44
C ILE A 7 29.62 -20.73 39.30
N SER A 8 30.58 -19.79 39.20
CA SER A 8 30.46 -18.47 39.83
C SER A 8 29.34 -17.66 39.12
N SER A 9 28.23 -17.48 39.79
CA SER A 9 27.17 -16.56 39.34
C SER A 9 27.62 -15.12 39.55
N SER A 10 28.26 -14.50 38.58
CA SER A 10 28.59 -13.08 38.62
C SER A 10 27.33 -12.27 38.63
N LYS A 11 27.01 -11.57 39.71
CA LYS A 11 25.86 -10.65 39.79
C LYS A 11 26.08 -9.47 38.86
N ILE A 12 25.20 -9.30 37.88
CA ILE A 12 25.20 -8.14 36.96
C ILE A 12 24.97 -6.87 37.81
N THR A 13 25.89 -5.90 37.68
CA THR A 13 25.74 -4.60 38.38
C THR A 13 24.67 -3.75 37.68
N ARG A 14 24.03 -2.82 38.38
CA ARG A 14 23.05 -1.87 37.81
C ARG A 14 23.63 -1.11 36.59
N ARG A 15 24.92 -0.74 36.65
CA ARG A 15 25.62 -0.07 35.56
C ARG A 15 25.80 -0.96 34.34
N GLN A 16 26.13 -2.26 34.52
CA GLN A 16 26.21 -3.22 33.42
C GLN A 16 24.87 -3.48 32.80
N PHE A 17 23.82 -3.60 33.63
CA PHE A 17 22.43 -3.73 33.12
C PHE A 17 22.00 -2.50 32.30
N ALA A 18 22.24 -1.28 32.81
CA ALA A 18 21.91 -0.05 32.09
C ALA A 18 22.66 0.06 30.76
N LYS A 19 23.96 -0.29 30.73
CA LYS A 19 24.74 -0.32 29.48
C LYS A 19 24.22 -1.35 28.49
N ALA A 20 23.87 -2.54 28.94
CA ALA A 20 23.32 -3.59 28.09
C ALA A 20 21.94 -3.20 27.54
N ALA A 21 21.08 -2.60 28.36
CA ALA A 21 19.77 -2.10 27.94
C ALA A 21 19.90 -0.97 26.88
N LEU A 22 20.82 -0.02 27.08
CA LEU A 22 21.08 1.05 26.13
C LEU A 22 21.65 0.50 24.80
N ALA A 23 22.59 -0.45 24.86
CA ALA A 23 23.13 -1.11 23.67
C ALA A 23 22.06 -1.90 22.91
N GLY A 24 21.17 -2.59 23.63
CA GLY A 24 20.03 -3.30 23.06
C GLY A 24 19.04 -2.34 22.37
N ALA A 25 18.69 -1.24 23.03
CA ALA A 25 17.81 -0.21 22.45
C ALA A 25 18.42 0.43 21.18
N ALA A 26 19.72 0.75 21.21
CA ALA A 26 20.44 1.27 20.03
C ALA A 26 20.49 0.26 18.89
N GLY A 27 20.75 -1.03 19.18
CA GLY A 27 20.72 -2.10 18.19
C GLY A 27 19.34 -2.28 17.56
N LEU A 28 18.28 -2.20 18.38
CA LEU A 28 16.91 -2.29 17.89
C LEU A 28 16.54 -1.09 17.00
N ALA A 29 16.94 0.12 17.38
CA ALA A 29 16.73 1.31 16.57
C ALA A 29 17.46 1.24 15.22
N LEU A 30 18.70 0.76 15.20
CA LEU A 30 19.46 0.51 13.96
C LEU A 30 18.77 -0.55 13.10
N TYR A 31 18.31 -1.65 13.69
CA TYR A 31 17.57 -2.68 12.96
C TYR A 31 16.31 -2.13 12.32
N ALA A 32 15.47 -1.45 13.09
CA ALA A 32 14.21 -0.87 12.61
C ALA A 32 14.40 0.26 11.59
N GLY A 33 15.48 1.07 11.74
CA GLY A 33 15.77 2.23 10.92
C GLY A 33 16.58 1.94 9.66
N GLU A 34 17.38 0.88 9.63
CA GLU A 34 18.27 0.62 8.50
C GLU A 34 18.07 -0.75 7.85
N VAL A 35 17.63 -1.75 8.63
CA VAL A 35 17.49 -3.12 8.10
C VAL A 35 16.03 -3.37 7.71
N GLU A 36 15.10 -3.33 8.66
CA GLU A 36 13.74 -3.76 8.39
C GLU A 36 13.00 -2.83 7.43
N ARG A 37 13.20 -1.51 7.53
CA ARG A 37 12.57 -0.57 6.60
C ARG A 37 12.99 -0.73 5.14
N HIS A 38 14.08 -1.43 4.87
CA HIS A 38 14.56 -1.79 3.52
C HIS A 38 14.41 -3.28 3.20
N PHE A 39 13.85 -4.07 4.11
CA PHE A 39 13.63 -5.50 3.90
C PHE A 39 12.32 -5.73 3.14
N LEU A 40 12.37 -5.58 1.82
CA LEU A 40 11.21 -5.69 0.94
C LEU A 40 10.70 -7.13 0.87
N GLU A 41 9.49 -7.35 1.38
CA GLU A 41 8.80 -8.63 1.31
C GLU A 41 7.89 -8.68 0.08
N VAL A 42 7.77 -9.87 -0.52
CA VAL A 42 6.77 -10.16 -1.56
C VAL A 42 5.79 -11.17 -1.00
N SER A 43 4.56 -10.72 -0.74
CA SER A 43 3.47 -11.62 -0.35
C SER A 43 2.77 -12.18 -1.60
N HIS A 44 2.30 -13.43 -1.50
CA HIS A 44 1.59 -14.11 -2.59
C HIS A 44 0.22 -14.53 -2.08
N SER A 45 -0.84 -14.24 -2.87
CA SER A 45 -2.20 -14.64 -2.53
C SER A 45 -3.00 -15.05 -3.76
N ASP A 46 -3.74 -16.14 -3.64
CA ASP A 46 -4.72 -16.57 -4.61
C ASP A 46 -6.06 -15.89 -4.31
N VAL A 47 -6.66 -15.24 -5.32
CA VAL A 47 -7.88 -14.46 -5.19
C VAL A 47 -8.96 -15.04 -6.10
N TYR A 48 -9.97 -15.66 -5.51
CA TYR A 48 -11.07 -16.25 -6.23
C TYR A 48 -12.20 -15.22 -6.40
N LEU A 49 -12.51 -14.88 -7.65
CA LEU A 49 -13.54 -13.88 -7.98
C LEU A 49 -14.73 -14.53 -8.67
N PRO A 50 -15.91 -14.59 -8.02
CA PRO A 50 -17.13 -15.07 -8.64
C PRO A 50 -17.46 -14.30 -9.92
N GLY A 51 -17.70 -15.02 -11.01
CA GLY A 51 -18.03 -14.45 -12.31
C GLY A 51 -16.82 -13.96 -13.12
N LEU A 52 -15.61 -14.14 -12.64
CA LEU A 52 -14.41 -13.84 -13.44
C LEU A 52 -14.36 -14.77 -14.66
N HIS A 53 -14.21 -14.19 -15.85
CA HIS A 53 -14.08 -14.98 -17.08
C HIS A 53 -12.78 -15.79 -17.08
N GLY A 54 -12.84 -17.05 -17.57
CA GLY A 54 -11.69 -17.96 -17.55
C GLY A 54 -10.43 -17.47 -18.27
N ALA A 55 -10.54 -16.47 -19.15
CA ALA A 55 -9.38 -15.85 -19.79
C ALA A 55 -8.47 -15.09 -18.80
N PHE A 56 -8.97 -14.77 -17.60
CA PHE A 56 -8.22 -14.12 -16.53
C PHE A 56 -7.72 -15.10 -15.46
N ASP A 57 -8.05 -16.39 -15.57
CA ASP A 57 -7.53 -17.39 -14.64
C ASP A 57 -6.01 -17.42 -14.70
N GLY A 58 -5.35 -17.29 -13.54
CA GLY A 58 -3.91 -17.13 -13.43
C GLY A 58 -3.37 -15.73 -13.70
N MET A 59 -4.22 -14.70 -13.95
CA MET A 59 -3.76 -13.31 -14.11
C MET A 59 -3.10 -12.82 -12.82
N ARG A 60 -1.90 -12.24 -12.95
CA ARG A 60 -1.08 -11.79 -11.83
C ARG A 60 -1.11 -10.28 -11.71
N ILE A 61 -1.49 -9.78 -10.56
CA ILE A 61 -1.56 -8.35 -10.23
C ILE A 61 -0.57 -8.06 -9.13
N ALA A 62 0.37 -7.12 -9.36
CA ALA A 62 1.20 -6.59 -8.29
C ALA A 62 0.54 -5.33 -7.70
N GLN A 63 0.27 -5.34 -6.41
CA GLN A 63 -0.17 -4.17 -5.66
C GLN A 63 1.04 -3.55 -4.96
N LEU A 64 1.21 -2.24 -5.08
CA LEU A 64 2.16 -1.41 -4.36
C LEU A 64 1.42 -0.18 -3.81
N SER A 65 1.73 0.22 -2.59
CA SER A 65 1.07 1.33 -1.90
C SER A 65 2.05 2.13 -1.06
N ASP A 66 1.63 3.33 -0.66
CA ASP A 66 2.31 4.11 0.38
C ASP A 66 3.81 4.23 0.14
N ILE A 67 4.16 4.74 -1.03
CA ILE A 67 5.57 4.88 -1.45
C ILE A 67 6.25 5.95 -0.60
N HIS A 68 5.56 7.08 -0.37
CA HIS A 68 6.06 8.19 0.42
C HIS A 68 7.48 8.59 0.05
N LEU A 69 7.75 8.79 -1.27
CA LEU A 69 9.07 9.22 -1.69
C LEU A 69 9.42 10.55 -1.04
N ASP A 70 10.45 10.55 -0.19
CA ASP A 70 10.91 11.71 0.57
C ASP A 70 12.34 11.50 1.09
N VAL A 71 12.71 12.19 2.17
CA VAL A 71 14.02 12.04 2.82
C VAL A 71 14.18 10.72 3.59
N TYR A 72 13.07 10.02 3.87
CA TYR A 72 13.06 8.73 4.60
C TYR A 72 12.90 7.55 3.65
N THR A 73 12.10 7.69 2.60
CA THR A 73 11.97 6.67 1.56
C THR A 73 12.78 7.12 0.35
N GLU A 74 13.98 6.62 0.27
CA GLU A 74 14.98 7.06 -0.70
C GLU A 74 14.69 6.50 -2.11
N PRO A 75 15.05 7.24 -3.18
CA PRO A 75 14.83 6.80 -4.56
C PRO A 75 15.40 5.40 -4.87
N PHE A 76 16.53 5.02 -4.28
CA PHE A 76 17.13 3.71 -4.52
C PHE A 76 16.22 2.56 -4.09
N PHE A 77 15.46 2.74 -3.00
CA PHE A 77 14.56 1.72 -2.49
C PHE A 77 13.33 1.55 -3.39
N LEU A 78 12.78 2.66 -3.93
CA LEU A 78 11.74 2.59 -4.94
C LEU A 78 12.26 1.94 -6.24
N HIS A 79 13.50 2.21 -6.66
CA HIS A 79 14.12 1.50 -7.78
C HIS A 79 14.19 0.00 -7.53
N HIS A 80 14.62 -0.40 -6.33
CA HIS A 80 14.66 -1.81 -5.94
C HIS A 80 13.27 -2.47 -6.00
N ALA A 81 12.23 -1.77 -5.53
CA ALA A 81 10.86 -2.26 -5.61
C ALA A 81 10.37 -2.42 -7.07
N VAL A 82 10.64 -1.44 -7.94
CA VAL A 82 10.33 -1.52 -9.37
C VAL A 82 11.05 -2.67 -10.05
N ASP A 83 12.35 -2.85 -9.79
CA ASP A 83 13.12 -3.97 -10.33
C ASP A 83 12.56 -5.31 -9.84
N ARG A 84 12.13 -5.38 -8.58
CA ARG A 84 11.51 -6.58 -8.03
C ARG A 84 10.16 -6.88 -8.68
N ILE A 85 9.31 -5.87 -8.90
CA ILE A 85 8.03 -6.04 -9.62
C ILE A 85 8.30 -6.52 -11.07
N ASN A 86 9.28 -5.95 -11.77
CA ASN A 86 9.62 -6.38 -13.12
C ASN A 86 10.10 -7.84 -13.17
N GLN A 87 10.88 -8.30 -12.18
CA GLN A 87 11.26 -9.72 -12.05
C GLN A 87 10.07 -10.64 -11.80
N LEU A 88 9.06 -10.16 -11.07
CA LEU A 88 7.82 -10.91 -10.85
C LEU A 88 6.97 -11.00 -12.12
N ASN A 89 7.18 -10.14 -13.10
CA ASN A 89 6.48 -10.10 -14.39
C ASN A 89 4.95 -10.20 -14.23
N PRO A 90 4.29 -9.26 -13.54
CA PRO A 90 2.84 -9.25 -13.40
C PRO A 90 2.15 -8.82 -14.70
N ASP A 91 0.88 -9.20 -14.87
CA ASP A 91 0.03 -8.73 -15.97
C ASP A 91 -0.45 -7.28 -15.75
N ALA A 92 -0.61 -6.89 -14.48
CA ALA A 92 -1.01 -5.54 -14.08
C ALA A 92 -0.26 -5.08 -12.82
N VAL A 93 -0.04 -3.77 -12.71
CA VAL A 93 0.44 -3.11 -11.48
C VAL A 93 -0.63 -2.12 -11.03
N LEU A 94 -1.10 -2.27 -9.79
CA LEU A 94 -2.09 -1.41 -9.16
C LEU A 94 -1.44 -0.65 -8.01
N LEU A 95 -1.44 0.68 -8.10
CA LEU A 95 -0.82 1.59 -7.15
C LEU A 95 -1.92 2.23 -6.31
N THR A 96 -1.95 1.92 -5.01
CA THR A 96 -3.07 2.29 -4.14
C THR A 96 -2.84 3.55 -3.32
N GLY A 97 -2.06 4.53 -3.86
CA GLY A 97 -1.94 5.89 -3.33
C GLY A 97 -0.72 6.14 -2.45
N ASP A 98 -0.61 7.39 -2.02
CA ASP A 98 0.48 7.96 -1.21
C ASP A 98 1.86 7.81 -1.88
N PHE A 99 2.01 8.45 -3.03
CA PHE A 99 3.27 8.50 -3.80
C PHE A 99 4.32 9.40 -3.15
N VAL A 100 3.86 10.48 -2.52
CA VAL A 100 4.69 11.50 -1.87
C VAL A 100 4.23 11.72 -0.43
N THR A 101 5.11 12.31 0.39
CA THR A 101 4.78 12.64 1.78
C THR A 101 4.22 14.07 1.86
N GLY A 102 2.99 14.22 2.32
CA GLY A 102 2.39 15.51 2.64
C GLY A 102 2.90 16.07 3.97
N ILE A 103 3.40 17.31 3.95
CA ILE A 103 3.77 18.02 5.17
C ILE A 103 2.66 19.01 5.51
N LYS A 104 2.04 18.91 6.69
CA LYS A 104 0.99 19.84 7.13
C LYS A 104 1.42 21.28 6.98
N GLY A 105 0.68 22.07 6.18
CA GLY A 105 0.97 23.48 5.92
C GLY A 105 1.92 23.74 4.76
N SER A 106 2.34 22.73 4.00
CA SER A 106 3.21 22.89 2.82
C SER A 106 2.60 23.82 1.76
N HIS A 107 1.29 23.79 1.56
CA HIS A 107 0.55 24.70 0.68
C HIS A 107 0.62 26.18 1.10
N ARG A 108 1.00 26.49 2.36
CA ARG A 108 1.23 27.85 2.84
C ARG A 108 2.66 28.34 2.62
N LEU A 109 3.55 27.45 2.21
CA LEU A 109 4.97 27.72 1.99
C LEU A 109 5.33 27.34 0.55
N PRO A 110 5.31 28.30 -0.41
CA PRO A 110 5.52 28.02 -1.85
C PRO A 110 6.81 27.27 -2.17
N ALA A 111 7.83 27.36 -1.32
CA ALA A 111 9.08 26.63 -1.49
C ALA A 111 8.94 25.14 -1.21
N LEU A 112 8.06 24.75 -0.26
CA LEU A 112 7.78 23.35 0.05
C LEU A 112 6.86 22.69 -0.99
N GLY A 113 5.91 23.46 -1.57
CA GLY A 113 5.09 22.98 -2.69
C GLY A 113 5.94 22.59 -3.90
N ARG A 114 6.91 23.43 -4.29
CA ARG A 114 7.83 23.11 -5.40
C ARG A 114 8.69 21.86 -5.14
N PHE A 115 9.07 21.63 -3.90
CA PHE A 115 9.80 20.42 -3.51
C PHE A 115 8.92 19.17 -3.69
N THR A 116 7.65 19.26 -3.33
CA THR A 116 6.69 18.16 -3.46
C THR A 116 6.40 17.83 -4.93
N ASP A 117 6.24 18.86 -5.79
CA ASP A 117 6.06 18.66 -7.23
C ASP A 117 7.27 17.92 -7.83
N ALA A 118 8.48 18.38 -7.53
CA ALA A 118 9.71 17.73 -7.99
C ALA A 118 9.80 16.26 -7.51
N THR A 119 9.35 15.99 -6.30
CA THR A 119 9.31 14.63 -5.73
C THR A 119 8.27 13.76 -6.43
N ALA A 120 7.09 14.30 -6.77
CA ALA A 120 6.07 13.60 -7.54
C ALA A 120 6.60 13.19 -8.93
N TRP A 121 7.27 14.11 -9.63
CA TRP A 121 7.91 13.83 -10.91
C TRP A 121 9.05 12.81 -10.80
N GLN A 122 9.84 12.85 -9.73
CA GLN A 122 10.88 11.87 -9.46
C GLN A 122 10.27 10.49 -9.22
N CYS A 123 9.23 10.40 -8.38
CA CYS A 123 8.51 9.16 -8.11
C CYS A 123 7.94 8.55 -9.39
N ALA A 124 7.18 9.34 -10.15
CA ALA A 124 6.58 8.90 -11.41
C ALA A 124 7.64 8.49 -12.45
N GLY A 125 8.77 9.21 -12.54
CA GLY A 125 9.89 8.88 -13.40
C GLY A 125 10.56 7.54 -13.06
N ILE A 126 10.57 7.15 -11.79
CA ILE A 126 11.03 5.82 -11.36
C ILE A 126 9.98 4.77 -11.72
N LEU A 127 8.70 5.01 -11.43
CA LEU A 127 7.59 4.11 -11.73
C LEU A 127 7.40 3.89 -13.24
N LYS A 128 7.78 4.84 -14.09
CA LYS A 128 7.83 4.68 -15.55
C LYS A 128 8.64 3.46 -16.01
N LYS A 129 9.61 3.00 -15.18
CA LYS A 129 10.45 1.82 -15.49
C LYS A 129 9.75 0.49 -15.25
N LEU A 130 8.52 0.49 -14.74
CA LEU A 130 7.67 -0.69 -14.70
C LEU A 130 7.42 -1.18 -16.13
N GLN A 131 7.73 -2.46 -16.40
CA GLN A 131 7.60 -3.05 -17.74
C GLN A 131 6.19 -3.55 -18.03
N CYS A 132 5.36 -3.70 -17.01
CA CYS A 132 3.98 -4.12 -17.13
C CYS A 132 3.16 -3.11 -17.96
N PRO A 133 2.36 -3.55 -18.94
CA PRO A 133 1.57 -2.66 -19.79
C PRO A 133 0.36 -2.04 -19.07
N LEU A 134 -0.24 -2.75 -18.12
CA LEU A 134 -1.40 -2.30 -17.35
C LEU A 134 -0.93 -1.69 -16.03
N ARG A 135 -0.89 -0.36 -15.97
CA ARG A 135 -0.45 0.40 -14.79
C ARG A 135 -1.53 1.40 -14.43
N TYR A 136 -2.16 1.17 -13.28
CA TYR A 136 -3.23 2.01 -12.77
C TYR A 136 -2.92 2.52 -11.38
N ALA A 137 -3.45 3.68 -11.03
CA ALA A 137 -3.26 4.31 -9.74
C ALA A 137 -4.55 4.95 -9.22
N VAL A 138 -4.66 5.08 -7.91
CA VAL A 138 -5.52 6.03 -7.20
C VAL A 138 -4.65 6.95 -6.37
N LEU A 139 -5.19 8.08 -5.91
CA LEU A 139 -4.51 8.97 -4.99
C LEU A 139 -4.71 8.49 -3.54
N GLY A 140 -3.71 8.78 -2.69
CA GLY A 140 -3.86 8.72 -1.25
C GLY A 140 -4.00 10.10 -0.63
N ASN A 141 -4.21 10.15 0.69
CA ASN A 141 -4.48 11.39 1.39
C ASN A 141 -3.28 12.36 1.37
N HIS A 142 -2.06 11.86 1.38
CA HIS A 142 -0.87 12.70 1.25
C HIS A 142 -0.76 13.35 -0.14
N ASP A 143 -1.11 12.61 -1.20
CA ASP A 143 -1.12 13.12 -2.58
C ASP A 143 -2.13 14.26 -2.76
N VAL A 144 -3.34 14.08 -2.21
CA VAL A 144 -4.40 15.10 -2.23
C VAL A 144 -4.00 16.30 -1.39
N HIS A 145 -3.43 16.08 -0.21
CA HIS A 145 -3.01 17.13 0.72
C HIS A 145 -1.95 18.07 0.14
N VAL A 146 -0.99 17.56 -0.64
CA VAL A 146 0.09 18.37 -1.23
C VAL A 146 -0.33 19.06 -2.52
N GLY A 147 -1.40 18.60 -3.17
CA GLY A 147 -1.91 19.13 -4.43
C GLY A 147 -2.05 18.00 -5.45
N ALA A 148 -3.26 17.43 -5.52
CA ALA A 148 -3.58 16.28 -6.35
C ALA A 148 -3.15 16.45 -7.81
N GLU A 149 -3.31 17.65 -8.37
CA GLU A 149 -3.08 17.94 -9.79
C GLU A 149 -1.63 17.69 -10.20
N ALA A 150 -0.65 18.08 -9.38
CA ALA A 150 0.77 17.86 -9.68
C ALA A 150 1.14 16.36 -9.67
N VAL A 151 0.55 15.59 -8.75
CA VAL A 151 0.74 14.12 -8.68
C VAL A 151 0.06 13.44 -9.88
N VAL A 152 -1.16 13.87 -10.22
CA VAL A 152 -1.92 13.38 -11.39
C VAL A 152 -1.11 13.60 -12.67
N GLU A 153 -0.64 14.84 -12.90
CA GLU A 153 0.16 15.20 -14.08
C GLU A 153 1.43 14.34 -14.17
N ALA A 154 2.18 14.26 -13.07
CA ALA A 154 3.40 13.47 -13.03
C ALA A 154 3.17 11.99 -13.35
N LEU A 155 2.15 11.36 -12.79
CA LEU A 155 1.83 9.94 -13.03
C LEU A 155 1.37 9.73 -14.47
N THR A 156 0.46 10.57 -14.97
CA THR A 156 -0.13 10.43 -16.31
C THR A 156 0.93 10.60 -17.41
N ASP A 157 1.79 11.61 -17.32
CA ASP A 157 2.88 11.86 -18.27
C ASP A 157 3.93 10.75 -18.28
N ASN A 158 4.01 9.98 -17.19
CA ASN A 158 4.87 8.81 -17.09
C ASN A 158 4.14 7.48 -17.40
N GLY A 159 2.94 7.55 -17.99
CA GLY A 159 2.21 6.41 -18.53
C GLY A 159 1.52 5.54 -17.47
N ILE A 160 1.11 6.13 -16.36
CA ILE A 160 0.29 5.48 -15.33
C ILE A 160 -1.13 6.05 -15.43
N THR A 161 -2.11 5.20 -15.65
CA THR A 161 -3.51 5.61 -15.74
C THR A 161 -4.08 5.87 -14.35
N LEU A 162 -4.42 7.12 -14.07
CA LEU A 162 -5.07 7.47 -12.81
C LEU A 162 -6.59 7.27 -12.90
N LEU A 163 -7.15 6.62 -11.89
CA LEU A 163 -8.60 6.49 -11.69
C LEU A 163 -9.01 7.31 -10.45
N ARG A 164 -9.78 8.37 -10.68
CA ARG A 164 -10.30 9.23 -9.62
C ARG A 164 -11.81 9.33 -9.79
N ASN A 165 -12.57 8.61 -8.99
CA ASN A 165 -14.01 8.37 -9.19
C ASN A 165 -14.32 7.91 -10.63
N ALA A 166 -13.51 6.97 -11.11
CA ALA A 166 -13.53 6.54 -12.50
C ALA A 166 -13.34 5.02 -12.58
N TYR A 167 -13.66 4.48 -13.75
CA TYR A 167 -13.51 3.05 -14.02
C TYR A 167 -12.89 2.81 -15.39
N SER A 168 -12.30 1.63 -15.54
CA SER A 168 -11.71 1.14 -16.79
C SER A 168 -12.10 -0.33 -16.99
N PRO A 169 -12.55 -0.72 -18.19
CA PRO A 169 -12.69 -2.14 -18.52
C PRO A 169 -11.30 -2.77 -18.68
N ILE A 170 -11.09 -3.93 -18.08
CA ILE A 170 -9.94 -4.77 -18.38
C ILE A 170 -10.44 -5.94 -19.21
N GLU A 171 -9.98 -6.01 -20.44
CA GLU A 171 -10.47 -6.98 -21.43
C GLU A 171 -9.39 -7.98 -21.84
N ARG A 172 -9.75 -9.26 -21.88
CA ARG A 172 -8.85 -10.34 -22.30
C ARG A 172 -9.65 -11.55 -22.79
N GLY A 173 -9.33 -12.05 -23.99
CA GLY A 173 -9.91 -13.29 -24.49
C GLY A 173 -11.44 -13.33 -24.57
N GLY A 174 -12.08 -12.19 -24.85
CA GLY A 174 -13.53 -12.04 -24.90
C GLY A 174 -14.21 -11.88 -23.53
N GLY A 175 -13.47 -11.96 -22.43
CA GLY A 175 -13.95 -11.64 -21.09
C GLY A 175 -13.60 -10.24 -20.64
N ARG A 176 -14.25 -9.77 -19.59
CA ARG A 176 -14.03 -8.46 -19.00
C ARG A 176 -14.23 -8.50 -17.48
N PHE A 177 -13.46 -7.68 -16.76
CA PHE A 177 -13.80 -7.22 -15.42
C PHE A 177 -13.60 -5.71 -15.34
N TRP A 178 -14.19 -5.08 -14.32
CA TRP A 178 -14.11 -3.64 -14.15
C TRP A 178 -13.08 -3.28 -13.09
N LEU A 179 -12.11 -2.45 -13.47
CA LEU A 179 -11.21 -1.81 -12.51
C LEU A 179 -11.75 -0.43 -12.20
N VAL A 180 -11.96 -0.16 -10.91
CA VAL A 180 -12.55 1.08 -10.40
C VAL A 180 -11.57 1.75 -9.47
N GLY A 181 -11.45 3.07 -9.53
CA GLY A 181 -10.69 3.86 -8.57
C GLY A 181 -11.56 4.94 -7.93
N LEU A 182 -11.57 4.99 -6.61
CA LEU A 182 -12.17 6.09 -5.85
C LEU A 182 -11.15 7.20 -5.62
N ASP A 183 -11.64 8.43 -5.49
CA ASP A 183 -10.87 9.51 -4.89
C ASP A 183 -10.58 9.21 -3.41
N ASP A 184 -9.57 9.84 -2.83
CA ASP A 184 -9.20 9.59 -1.43
C ASP A 184 -10.35 9.91 -0.47
N PRO A 185 -10.70 8.99 0.45
CA PRO A 185 -11.82 9.22 1.34
C PRO A 185 -11.53 10.15 2.53
N LEU A 186 -10.27 10.51 2.79
CA LEU A 186 -9.88 11.36 3.92
C LEU A 186 -9.68 12.81 3.53
N GLU A 187 -9.00 13.07 2.42
CA GLU A 187 -8.63 14.42 1.96
C GLU A 187 -9.23 14.76 0.57
N GLY A 188 -9.81 13.78 -0.12
CA GLY A 188 -10.47 13.93 -1.41
C GLY A 188 -12.00 14.00 -1.30
N ASN A 189 -12.65 13.57 -2.37
CA ASN A 189 -14.11 13.54 -2.47
C ASN A 189 -14.58 12.24 -3.16
N PRO A 190 -14.63 11.11 -2.47
CA PRO A 190 -15.03 9.84 -3.05
C PRO A 190 -16.49 9.87 -3.48
N ASP A 191 -16.75 9.42 -4.71
CA ASP A 191 -18.10 9.31 -5.28
C ASP A 191 -18.31 7.90 -5.83
N PRO A 192 -18.84 6.97 -5.04
CA PRO A 192 -19.10 5.60 -5.47
C PRO A 192 -20.13 5.48 -6.58
N ASP A 193 -21.12 6.39 -6.67
CA ASP A 193 -22.13 6.32 -7.72
C ASP A 193 -21.57 6.74 -9.09
N LEU A 194 -20.65 7.70 -9.11
CA LEU A 194 -19.91 8.08 -10.31
C LEU A 194 -18.90 6.97 -10.71
N ALA A 195 -18.16 6.44 -9.74
CA ALA A 195 -17.14 5.43 -9.98
C ALA A 195 -17.71 4.06 -10.40
N ILE A 196 -18.90 3.68 -9.88
CA ILE A 196 -19.57 2.42 -10.17
C ILE A 196 -20.97 2.68 -10.70
N PRO A 197 -21.12 3.25 -11.93
CA PRO A 197 -22.42 3.56 -12.50
C PRO A 197 -23.21 2.29 -12.83
N ALA A 198 -24.50 2.46 -13.14
CA ALA A 198 -25.41 1.35 -13.47
C ALA A 198 -24.88 0.45 -14.59
N SER A 199 -24.13 1.02 -15.55
CA SER A 199 -23.46 0.30 -16.63
C SER A 199 -22.32 -0.63 -16.17
N VAL A 200 -21.83 -0.46 -14.96
CA VAL A 200 -20.79 -1.31 -14.34
C VAL A 200 -21.42 -2.28 -13.34
N ARG A 201 -22.25 -1.75 -12.42
CA ARG A 201 -22.79 -2.54 -11.30
C ARG A 201 -23.85 -3.57 -11.66
N ASN A 202 -24.53 -3.41 -12.81
CA ASN A 202 -25.67 -4.24 -13.21
C ASN A 202 -25.30 -5.34 -14.21
N ILE A 203 -24.03 -5.61 -14.46
CA ILE A 203 -23.59 -6.64 -15.39
C ILE A 203 -23.28 -7.93 -14.60
N PRO A 204 -24.11 -8.97 -14.72
CA PRO A 204 -23.79 -10.27 -14.15
C PRO A 204 -22.51 -10.83 -14.78
N HIS A 205 -21.70 -11.51 -14.00
CA HIS A 205 -20.48 -12.17 -14.46
C HIS A 205 -19.34 -11.25 -14.93
N GLU A 206 -19.37 -9.98 -14.53
CA GLU A 206 -18.26 -9.05 -14.70
C GLU A 206 -17.89 -8.49 -13.32
N PRO A 207 -16.92 -9.09 -12.60
CA PRO A 207 -16.55 -8.65 -11.27
C PRO A 207 -15.96 -7.24 -11.27
N VAL A 208 -16.16 -6.53 -10.17
CA VAL A 208 -15.61 -5.21 -9.91
C VAL A 208 -14.43 -5.33 -8.94
N VAL A 209 -13.26 -4.87 -9.39
CA VAL A 209 -12.06 -4.69 -8.57
C VAL A 209 -11.91 -3.21 -8.28
N LEU A 210 -11.98 -2.82 -7.01
CA LEU A 210 -11.93 -1.44 -6.55
C LEU A 210 -10.59 -1.11 -5.93
N MET A 211 -9.99 0.00 -6.29
CA MET A 211 -8.88 0.63 -5.57
C MET A 211 -9.42 1.81 -4.75
N CYS A 212 -9.12 1.81 -3.45
CA CYS A 212 -9.42 2.90 -2.54
C CYS A 212 -8.35 2.95 -1.47
N HIS A 213 -7.73 4.11 -1.26
CA HIS A 213 -6.57 4.21 -0.39
C HIS A 213 -6.88 3.82 1.06
N GLY A 214 -7.92 4.44 1.67
CA GLY A 214 -8.34 4.20 3.06
C GLY A 214 -9.18 2.92 3.23
N PRO A 215 -8.70 1.89 3.94
CA PRO A 215 -9.39 0.60 4.01
C PRO A 215 -10.70 0.62 4.80
N ASP A 216 -10.81 1.45 5.86
CA ASP A 216 -12.02 1.51 6.68
C ASP A 216 -13.22 2.09 5.92
N TYR A 217 -12.99 2.73 4.76
CA TYR A 217 -14.05 3.20 3.87
C TYR A 217 -14.92 2.05 3.30
N VAL A 218 -14.47 0.81 3.40
CA VAL A 218 -15.29 -0.36 3.02
C VAL A 218 -16.63 -0.39 3.75
N ASP A 219 -16.68 0.07 4.98
CA ASP A 219 -17.93 0.11 5.77
C ASP A 219 -18.95 1.08 5.15
N ASP A 220 -18.49 2.26 4.72
CA ASP A 220 -19.33 3.23 4.03
C ASP A 220 -19.69 2.74 2.63
N LEU A 221 -18.71 2.21 1.88
CA LEU A 221 -18.92 1.68 0.54
C LEU A 221 -20.04 0.65 0.48
N LEU A 222 -20.12 -0.25 1.45
CA LEU A 222 -21.16 -1.29 1.52
C LEU A 222 -22.57 -0.73 1.74
N THR A 223 -22.72 0.53 2.15
CA THR A 223 -24.00 1.20 2.27
C THR A 223 -24.53 1.71 0.93
N PHE A 224 -23.66 1.87 -0.07
CA PHE A 224 -24.04 2.31 -1.42
C PHE A 224 -24.49 1.12 -2.28
N PRO A 225 -25.50 1.30 -3.15
CA PRO A 225 -25.95 0.25 -4.06
C PRO A 225 -24.83 -0.30 -4.96
N GLY A 226 -23.92 0.58 -5.43
CA GLY A 226 -22.75 0.18 -6.23
C GLY A 226 -21.72 -0.64 -5.45
N GLY A 227 -21.54 -0.38 -4.16
CA GLY A 227 -20.60 -1.08 -3.30
C GLY A 227 -20.87 -2.58 -3.20
N GLN A 228 -22.14 -2.98 -3.27
CA GLN A 228 -22.52 -4.38 -3.26
C GLN A 228 -22.11 -5.15 -4.53
N SER A 229 -21.72 -4.46 -5.62
CA SER A 229 -21.18 -5.09 -6.82
C SER A 229 -19.67 -5.42 -6.72
N VAL A 230 -18.96 -4.80 -5.77
CA VAL A 230 -17.53 -4.98 -5.60
C VAL A 230 -17.21 -6.38 -5.11
N SER A 231 -16.26 -7.04 -5.80
CA SER A 231 -15.79 -8.39 -5.47
C SER A 231 -14.44 -8.37 -4.76
N LEU A 232 -13.59 -7.38 -5.09
CA LEU A 232 -12.27 -7.17 -4.49
C LEU A 232 -12.05 -5.67 -4.27
N MET A 233 -11.60 -5.29 -3.08
CA MET A 233 -11.11 -3.95 -2.78
C MET A 233 -9.64 -4.03 -2.38
N LEU A 234 -8.81 -3.14 -2.93
CA LEU A 234 -7.38 -3.03 -2.66
C LEU A 234 -7.09 -1.68 -2.02
N SER A 235 -6.44 -1.71 -0.86
CA SER A 235 -6.14 -0.53 -0.04
C SER A 235 -4.71 -0.53 0.49
N GLY A 236 -4.25 0.63 0.95
CA GLY A 236 -3.00 0.83 1.68
C GLY A 236 -3.24 1.63 2.96
N HIS A 237 -2.60 2.82 3.08
CA HIS A 237 -2.84 3.85 4.09
C HIS A 237 -2.36 3.55 5.50
N THR A 238 -2.47 2.32 5.94
CA THR A 238 -2.22 1.92 7.35
C THR A 238 -0.76 1.70 7.65
N HIS A 239 0.07 1.50 6.62
CA HIS A 239 1.44 0.98 6.72
C HIS A 239 1.55 -0.32 7.55
N GLY A 240 0.45 -1.09 7.70
CA GLY A 240 0.39 -2.20 8.65
C GLY A 240 0.64 -1.79 10.10
N GLY A 241 0.56 -0.47 10.40
CA GLY A 241 0.92 0.14 11.68
C GLY A 241 2.39 0.46 11.83
N GLN A 242 3.22 0.25 10.79
CA GLN A 242 4.64 0.64 10.65
C GLN A 242 5.57 0.17 11.78
N ILE A 243 5.22 0.42 13.05
CA ILE A 243 5.94 -0.05 14.25
C ILE A 243 4.97 -0.84 15.11
N ARG A 244 5.21 -2.14 15.22
CA ARG A 244 4.37 -3.08 15.97
C ARG A 244 5.17 -3.67 17.12
N LEU A 245 4.64 -3.57 18.31
CA LEU A 245 5.28 -4.19 19.47
C LEU A 245 4.67 -5.57 19.76
N PRO A 246 5.48 -6.56 20.14
CA PRO A 246 4.98 -7.87 20.54
C PRO A 246 3.90 -7.72 21.61
N PHE A 247 2.78 -8.44 21.46
CA PHE A 247 1.62 -8.46 22.36
C PHE A 247 0.81 -7.15 22.45
N ILE A 248 1.32 -6.01 21.93
CA ILE A 248 0.63 -4.71 21.94
C ILE A 248 0.06 -4.42 20.55
N GLY A 249 0.78 -4.80 19.49
CA GLY A 249 0.43 -4.48 18.11
C GLY A 249 0.91 -3.10 17.68
N PRO A 250 0.23 -2.45 16.70
CA PRO A 250 0.59 -1.15 16.17
C PRO A 250 0.62 -0.06 17.23
N LEU A 251 1.67 0.79 17.23
CA LEU A 251 1.76 1.92 18.16
C LEU A 251 0.86 3.08 17.75
N ALA A 252 0.65 3.26 16.45
CA ALA A 252 -0.21 4.31 15.91
C ALA A 252 -0.90 3.81 14.64
N LEU A 253 -2.12 4.26 14.42
CA LEU A 253 -2.90 3.99 13.22
C LEU A 253 -3.57 5.28 12.74
N PRO A 254 -3.63 5.51 11.41
CA PRO A 254 -4.27 6.70 10.86
C PRO A 254 -5.80 6.62 10.98
N THR A 255 -6.46 7.76 10.74
CA THR A 255 -7.92 7.81 10.52
C THR A 255 -8.25 7.04 9.26
N LEU A 256 -9.34 6.25 9.23
CA LEU A 256 -9.73 5.32 8.17
C LEU A 256 -8.77 4.12 7.96
N GLY A 257 -7.96 3.79 8.98
CA GLY A 257 -7.08 2.62 8.98
C GLY A 257 -7.00 1.94 10.35
N LYS A 258 -8.03 2.10 11.20
CA LYS A 258 -8.04 1.58 12.57
C LYS A 258 -8.67 0.20 12.69
N LYS A 259 -9.58 -0.15 11.78
CA LYS A 259 -10.30 -1.43 11.81
C LYS A 259 -9.58 -2.50 10.97
N TYR A 260 -9.19 -2.13 9.76
CA TYR A 260 -8.63 -3.06 8.79
C TYR A 260 -7.16 -2.68 8.54
N VAL A 261 -6.27 -3.22 9.36
CA VAL A 261 -4.89 -2.74 9.45
C VAL A 261 -3.98 -3.32 8.39
N GLU A 262 -4.05 -4.64 8.14
CA GLU A 262 -3.24 -5.32 7.12
C GLU A 262 -3.85 -6.66 6.71
N GLY A 263 -3.51 -7.15 5.53
CA GLY A 263 -3.90 -8.47 5.05
C GLY A 263 -5.35 -8.54 4.57
N TRP A 264 -6.00 -9.68 4.79
CA TRP A 264 -7.28 -10.01 4.16
C TRP A 264 -8.46 -9.92 5.12
N PHE A 265 -9.55 -9.28 4.63
CA PHE A 265 -10.85 -9.23 5.30
C PHE A 265 -11.95 -9.61 4.31
N ARG A 266 -13.09 -10.11 4.80
CA ARG A 266 -14.20 -10.56 3.95
C ARG A 266 -15.54 -10.05 4.43
N PHE A 267 -16.33 -9.52 3.49
CA PHE A 267 -17.66 -8.97 3.69
C PHE A 267 -18.65 -9.60 2.69
N GLY A 268 -19.16 -10.78 3.03
CA GLY A 268 -19.92 -11.57 2.07
C GLY A 268 -19.06 -11.96 0.86
N LYS A 269 -19.40 -11.43 -0.33
CA LYS A 269 -18.62 -11.68 -1.56
C LYS A 269 -17.43 -10.72 -1.72
N LEU A 270 -17.45 -9.54 -1.08
CA LEU A 270 -16.35 -8.59 -1.15
C LEU A 270 -15.17 -9.09 -0.32
N GLN A 271 -14.00 -9.11 -0.93
CA GLN A 271 -12.73 -9.34 -0.29
C GLN A 271 -11.98 -8.01 -0.23
N LEU A 272 -11.46 -7.63 0.94
CA LEU A 272 -10.60 -6.46 1.12
C LEU A 272 -9.18 -6.95 1.39
N HIS A 273 -8.22 -6.42 0.64
CA HIS A 273 -6.79 -6.59 0.90
C HIS A 273 -6.17 -5.25 1.26
N VAL A 274 -5.46 -5.21 2.38
CA VAL A 274 -4.76 -4.02 2.88
C VAL A 274 -3.26 -4.29 2.85
N ASN A 275 -2.55 -3.57 1.96
CA ASN A 275 -1.11 -3.66 1.77
C ASN A 275 -0.38 -2.82 2.83
N ARG A 276 0.77 -3.30 3.32
CA ARG A 276 1.57 -2.62 4.35
C ARG A 276 2.39 -1.44 3.83
N GLY A 277 2.34 -1.16 2.53
CA GLY A 277 3.06 -0.05 1.92
C GLY A 277 4.58 -0.28 1.81
N LEU A 278 5.20 0.58 1.01
CA LEU A 278 6.64 0.55 0.75
C LEU A 278 7.42 1.46 1.70
N GLY A 279 6.98 2.71 1.82
CA GLY A 279 7.68 3.76 2.54
C GLY A 279 7.42 3.81 4.04
N THR A 280 7.85 4.91 4.63
CA THR A 280 7.61 5.25 6.04
C THR A 280 7.03 6.65 6.14
N VAL A 281 6.21 6.89 7.16
CA VAL A 281 5.64 8.21 7.44
C VAL A 281 5.93 8.64 8.88
N GLY A 282 6.24 9.93 9.08
CA GLY A 282 6.51 10.51 10.39
C GLY A 282 7.89 10.17 10.98
N VAL A 283 8.27 8.91 10.99
CA VAL A 283 9.59 8.44 11.48
C VAL A 283 10.17 7.37 10.56
N PRO A 284 11.50 7.33 10.36
CA PRO A 284 12.15 6.40 9.44
C PRO A 284 12.37 5.00 10.05
N PHE A 285 11.34 4.42 10.64
CA PHE A 285 11.44 3.13 11.31
C PHE A 285 10.30 2.21 10.90
N ARG A 286 10.62 0.93 10.63
CA ARG A 286 9.67 -0.17 10.59
C ARG A 286 10.09 -1.23 11.59
N PHE A 287 9.15 -1.79 12.32
CA PHE A 287 9.42 -2.85 13.29
C PHE A 287 8.27 -3.86 13.33
N ASP A 288 8.59 -5.13 13.09
CA ASP A 288 7.62 -6.23 12.93
C ASP A 288 6.55 -5.92 11.85
N CYS A 289 6.98 -5.15 10.84
CA CYS A 289 6.13 -4.68 9.74
C CYS A 289 6.96 -4.28 8.50
N PRO A 290 7.60 -5.24 7.82
CA PRO A 290 8.43 -4.96 6.66
C PRO A 290 7.64 -4.37 5.49
N PRO A 291 8.27 -3.56 4.62
CA PRO A 291 7.67 -3.08 3.37
C PRO A 291 7.19 -4.23 2.48
N GLU A 292 6.10 -4.02 1.73
CA GLU A 292 5.43 -5.09 1.01
C GLU A 292 5.13 -4.75 -0.45
N ILE A 293 5.38 -5.73 -1.33
CA ILE A 293 4.73 -5.89 -2.64
C ILE A 293 3.78 -7.07 -2.52
N SER A 294 2.48 -6.88 -2.78
CA SER A 294 1.52 -7.98 -2.81
C SER A 294 1.32 -8.47 -4.24
N LEU A 295 1.62 -9.74 -4.50
CA LEU A 295 1.36 -10.41 -5.77
C LEU A 295 0.10 -11.26 -5.65
N LEU A 296 -0.96 -10.82 -6.32
CA LEU A 296 -2.28 -11.43 -6.32
C LEU A 296 -2.46 -12.24 -7.60
N THR A 297 -2.83 -13.51 -7.49
CA THR A 297 -3.19 -14.35 -8.64
C THR A 297 -4.70 -14.50 -8.68
N LEU A 298 -5.34 -14.02 -9.74
CA LEU A 298 -6.79 -14.10 -9.90
C LEU A 298 -7.21 -15.49 -10.39
N HIS A 299 -8.30 -16.01 -9.82
CA HIS A 299 -8.91 -17.27 -10.20
C HIS A 299 -10.40 -17.11 -10.47
N ALA A 300 -10.86 -17.74 -11.55
CA ALA A 300 -12.28 -17.88 -11.85
C ALA A 300 -12.93 -18.86 -10.87
N SER A 301 -14.09 -18.50 -10.29
CA SER A 301 -14.80 -19.33 -9.31
C SER A 301 -16.31 -19.31 -9.50
#